data_43c5ea74c82345029377a76828e2131e
#
_entry.id   43c5ea74c82345029377a76828e2131e
#
_cell.length_a   1.000
_cell.length_b   1.000
_cell.length_c   1.000
_cell.angle_alpha   90.00
_cell.angle_beta   90.00
_cell.angle_gamma   90.00
#
_symmetry.space_group_name_H-M   'P 1'
#
loop_
_entity.id
_entity.type
_entity.pdbx_description
1 polymer ?
#
loop_
_entity_poly.entity_id
_entity_poly.type
_entity_poly.pdbx_seq_one_letter_code
_entity_poly.pdbx_strand_id
1 'polypeptide(L)'
;MEKVAVYASFKNQNSKSIQPFLKLMADYCLMKNYDYTFYFDKVKNRLDLNRKELNSLKEDIENKEYSKIVIKDITHLSRNTFYNVDFIDFCEKNNCKIESMDGTDITLLKNIYERFNQKKEENERWITKLKEK
;
A
#
# COMPACT_ATOMS: atom_id res chain seq x y z
N MET A 1 -6.74 -19.17 -12.11
CA MET A 1 -5.87 -17.98 -11.91
C MET A 1 -6.36 -17.18 -10.74
N GLU A 2 -5.46 -16.73 -9.90
CA GLU A 2 -5.81 -15.83 -8.79
C GLU A 2 -6.14 -14.44 -9.35
N LYS A 3 -7.28 -13.89 -8.94
CA LYS A 3 -7.72 -12.55 -9.34
C LYS A 3 -7.10 -11.51 -8.43
N VAL A 4 -6.28 -10.64 -8.99
CA VAL A 4 -5.54 -9.63 -8.24
C VAL A 4 -5.76 -8.23 -8.80
N ALA A 5 -5.66 -7.23 -7.92
CA ALA A 5 -5.61 -5.83 -8.33
C ALA A 5 -4.16 -5.38 -8.33
N VAL A 6 -3.78 -4.58 -9.33
CA VAL A 6 -2.48 -3.91 -9.37
C VAL A 6 -2.73 -2.44 -9.09
N TYR A 7 -2.10 -1.90 -8.05
CA TYR A 7 -2.25 -0.50 -7.71
C TYR A 7 -0.95 0.28 -7.92
N ALA A 8 -1.08 1.47 -8.51
CA ALA A 8 0.04 2.38 -8.69
C ALA A 8 -0.42 3.83 -8.58
N SER A 9 0.45 4.70 -8.10
CA SER A 9 0.23 6.14 -8.08
C SER A 9 1.37 6.85 -8.82
N PHE A 10 1.03 7.90 -9.57
CA PHE A 10 1.97 8.63 -10.39
C PHE A 10 1.85 10.13 -10.15
N LYS A 11 2.98 10.79 -10.00
CA LYS A 11 3.04 12.25 -9.85
C LYS A 11 2.72 12.96 -11.16
N ASN A 12 3.20 12.43 -12.28
CA ASN A 12 2.94 12.92 -13.62
C ASN A 12 2.36 11.82 -14.49
N GLN A 13 1.26 12.11 -15.19
CA GLN A 13 0.68 11.18 -16.15
C GLN A 13 1.26 11.41 -17.56
N ASN A 14 2.57 11.39 -17.67
CA ASN A 14 3.20 11.33 -18.97
C ASN A 14 3.15 9.87 -19.45
N SER A 15 2.45 9.61 -20.55
CA SER A 15 2.30 8.27 -21.11
C SER A 15 3.64 7.58 -21.39
N LYS A 16 4.68 8.35 -21.72
CA LYS A 16 6.02 7.83 -21.95
C LYS A 16 6.68 7.25 -20.70
N SER A 17 6.36 7.78 -19.51
CA SER A 17 6.90 7.27 -18.24
C SER A 17 6.03 6.18 -17.63
N ILE A 18 4.73 6.18 -17.93
CA ILE A 18 3.77 5.22 -17.39
C ILE A 18 3.81 3.89 -18.16
N GLN A 19 3.92 3.93 -19.49
CA GLN A 19 3.89 2.73 -20.34
C GLN A 19 4.93 1.67 -19.95
N PRO A 20 6.22 1.99 -19.74
CA PRO A 20 7.19 0.98 -19.30
C PRO A 20 6.84 0.38 -17.93
N PHE A 21 6.28 1.19 -17.03
CA PHE A 21 5.84 0.73 -15.71
C PHE A 21 4.69 -0.26 -15.83
N LEU A 22 3.69 0.04 -16.66
CA LEU A 22 2.55 -0.86 -16.90
C LEU A 22 3.01 -2.20 -17.47
N LYS A 23 3.95 -2.15 -18.41
CA LYS A 23 4.52 -3.36 -19.00
C LYS A 23 5.22 -4.21 -17.92
N LEU A 24 6.02 -3.57 -17.06
CA LEU A 24 6.71 -4.25 -15.97
C LEU A 24 5.72 -4.96 -15.05
N MET A 25 4.65 -4.28 -14.66
CA MET A 25 3.63 -4.86 -13.78
C MET A 25 2.85 -5.99 -14.47
N ALA A 26 2.51 -5.80 -15.75
CA ALA A 26 1.83 -6.84 -16.54
C ALA A 26 2.70 -8.09 -16.67
N ASP A 27 3.97 -7.93 -17.01
CA ASP A 27 4.92 -9.05 -17.13
C ASP A 27 5.07 -9.79 -15.80
N TYR A 28 5.15 -9.07 -14.69
CA TYR A 28 5.19 -9.68 -13.36
C TYR A 28 3.94 -10.52 -13.08
N CYS A 29 2.75 -9.98 -13.35
CA CYS A 29 1.49 -10.68 -13.12
C CYS A 29 1.35 -11.92 -14.01
N LEU A 30 1.80 -11.83 -15.27
CA LEU A 30 1.79 -12.97 -16.19
C LEU A 30 2.75 -14.07 -15.70
N MET A 31 3.93 -13.69 -15.24
CA MET A 31 4.90 -14.65 -14.69
C MET A 31 4.33 -15.37 -13.46
N LYS A 32 3.58 -14.68 -12.62
CA LYS A 32 2.93 -15.25 -11.42
C LYS A 32 1.63 -15.98 -11.74
N ASN A 33 1.18 -15.97 -12.99
CA ASN A 33 -0.11 -16.52 -13.41
C ASN A 33 -1.30 -15.87 -12.71
N TYR A 34 -1.27 -14.55 -12.59
CA TYR A 34 -2.36 -13.76 -12.03
C TYR A 34 -3.30 -13.25 -13.11
N ASP A 35 -4.60 -13.23 -12.80
CA ASP A 35 -5.61 -12.47 -13.55
C ASP A 35 -5.70 -11.09 -12.92
N TYR A 36 -5.20 -10.04 -13.60
CA TYR A 36 -4.97 -8.75 -13.00
C TYR A 36 -5.82 -7.64 -13.59
N THR A 37 -6.17 -6.67 -12.75
CA THR A 37 -6.84 -5.41 -13.13
C THR A 37 -6.02 -4.25 -12.56
N PHE A 38 -5.79 -3.22 -13.36
CA PHE A 38 -5.03 -2.04 -12.96
C PHE A 38 -5.93 -0.97 -12.32
N TYR A 39 -5.43 -0.37 -11.24
CA TYR A 39 -5.98 0.82 -10.59
C TYR A 39 -4.86 1.85 -10.48
N PHE A 40 -5.03 3.02 -11.09
CA PHE A 40 -4.01 4.09 -11.03
C PHE A 40 -4.59 5.36 -10.50
N ASP A 41 -3.81 6.06 -9.69
CA ASP A 41 -4.11 7.41 -9.25
C ASP A 41 -3.04 8.38 -9.71
N LYS A 42 -3.46 9.57 -10.12
CA LYS A 42 -2.59 10.73 -10.28
C LYS A 42 -2.57 11.46 -8.95
N VAL A 43 -1.38 11.67 -8.39
CA VAL A 43 -1.20 12.35 -7.11
C VAL A 43 -0.29 13.56 -7.28
N LYS A 44 -0.47 14.59 -6.45
CA LYS A 44 0.43 15.75 -6.42
C LYS A 44 1.81 15.35 -5.89
N ASN A 45 1.81 14.50 -4.87
CA ASN A 45 3.00 13.86 -4.30
C ASN A 45 2.55 12.60 -3.54
N ARG A 46 3.50 11.82 -3.03
CA ARG A 46 3.20 10.55 -2.36
C ARG A 46 2.52 10.71 -0.99
N LEU A 47 2.41 11.93 -0.46
CA LEU A 47 1.65 12.23 0.75
C LEU A 47 0.20 12.57 0.45
N ASP A 48 -0.14 12.86 -0.80
CA ASP A 48 -1.51 13.16 -1.23
C ASP A 48 -2.39 11.92 -1.05
N LEU A 49 -3.44 12.05 -0.22
CA LEU A 49 -4.37 10.97 0.10
C LEU A 49 -5.69 11.06 -0.68
N ASN A 50 -5.83 12.04 -1.56
CA ASN A 50 -6.98 12.16 -2.44
C ASN A 50 -6.81 11.21 -3.64
N ARG A 51 -7.20 9.96 -3.46
CA ARG A 51 -6.93 8.86 -4.39
C ARG A 51 -8.24 8.16 -4.77
N LYS A 52 -8.82 8.61 -5.85
CA LYS A 52 -10.10 8.11 -6.38
C LYS A 52 -10.09 6.62 -6.67
N GLU A 53 -9.05 6.17 -7.38
CA GLU A 53 -8.94 4.76 -7.78
C GLU A 53 -8.66 3.85 -6.59
N LEU A 54 -7.87 4.32 -5.63
CA LEU A 54 -7.64 3.55 -4.40
C LEU A 54 -8.93 3.41 -3.59
N ASN A 55 -9.76 4.44 -3.55
CA ASN A 55 -11.07 4.37 -2.89
C ASN A 55 -12.01 3.37 -3.59
N SER A 56 -12.03 3.36 -4.93
CA SER A 56 -12.77 2.36 -5.69
C SER A 56 -12.25 0.95 -5.42
N LEU A 57 -10.93 0.79 -5.35
CA LEU A 57 -10.32 -0.49 -5.03
C LEU A 57 -10.71 -0.97 -3.63
N LYS A 58 -10.79 -0.07 -2.65
CA LYS A 58 -11.25 -0.43 -1.29
C LYS A 58 -12.67 -0.99 -1.31
N GLU A 59 -13.57 -0.39 -2.09
CA GLU A 59 -14.93 -0.91 -2.25
C GLU A 59 -14.93 -2.31 -2.86
N ASP A 60 -14.12 -2.52 -3.89
CA ASP A 60 -13.99 -3.82 -4.55
C ASP A 60 -13.40 -4.89 -3.63
N ILE A 61 -12.47 -4.50 -2.75
CA ILE A 61 -11.91 -5.38 -1.73
C ILE A 61 -13.00 -5.79 -0.71
N GLU A 62 -13.81 -4.84 -0.27
CA GLU A 62 -14.94 -5.12 0.64
C GLU A 62 -15.94 -6.07 0.00
N ASN A 63 -16.16 -5.97 -1.31
CA ASN A 63 -17.02 -6.85 -2.09
C ASN A 63 -16.36 -8.18 -2.45
N LYS A 64 -15.18 -8.46 -1.92
CA LYS A 64 -14.44 -9.72 -2.15
C LYS A 64 -14.07 -9.98 -3.62
N GLU A 65 -13.88 -8.91 -4.40
CA GLU A 65 -13.47 -9.01 -5.81
C GLU A 65 -12.04 -9.53 -5.98
N TYR A 66 -11.16 -9.24 -5.02
CA TYR A 66 -9.75 -9.57 -5.09
C TYR A 66 -9.25 -10.25 -3.83
N SER A 67 -8.39 -11.25 -3.99
CA SER A 67 -7.69 -11.92 -2.90
C SER A 67 -6.33 -11.29 -2.59
N LYS A 68 -5.83 -10.44 -3.51
CA LYS A 68 -4.49 -9.87 -3.41
C LYS A 68 -4.41 -8.54 -4.15
N ILE A 69 -3.60 -7.64 -3.60
CA ILE A 69 -3.16 -6.41 -4.28
C ILE A 69 -1.67 -6.55 -4.55
N VAL A 70 -1.26 -6.22 -5.78
CA VAL A 70 0.15 -6.16 -6.17
C VAL A 70 0.57 -4.70 -6.32
N ILE A 71 1.64 -4.32 -5.66
CA ILE A 71 2.26 -2.99 -5.76
C ILE A 71 3.72 -3.13 -6.12
N LYS A 72 4.31 -2.12 -6.74
CA LYS A 72 5.75 -2.11 -7.02
C LYS A 72 6.54 -2.00 -5.71
N ASP A 73 6.16 -1.04 -4.87
CA ASP A 73 6.67 -0.84 -3.52
C ASP A 73 5.64 -0.07 -2.69
N ILE A 74 5.86 0.01 -1.38
CA ILE A 74 4.90 0.59 -0.43
C ILE A 74 4.67 2.09 -0.67
N THR A 75 5.60 2.80 -1.29
CA THR A 75 5.45 4.24 -1.54
C THR A 75 4.35 4.56 -2.55
N HIS A 76 3.93 3.59 -3.36
CA HIS A 76 2.79 3.75 -4.25
C HIS A 76 1.47 3.88 -3.49
N LEU A 77 1.36 3.31 -2.30
CA LEU A 77 0.21 3.55 -1.41
C LEU A 77 0.28 4.95 -0.82
N SER A 78 1.37 5.26 -0.12
CA SER A 78 1.66 6.60 0.40
C SER A 78 3.05 6.61 1.01
N ARG A 79 3.60 7.81 1.23
CA ARG A 79 4.76 8.02 2.12
C ARG A 79 4.33 8.29 3.55
N ASN A 80 3.03 8.38 3.81
CA ASN A 80 2.50 8.51 5.16
C ASN A 80 2.40 7.11 5.79
N THR A 81 3.25 6.87 6.78
CA THR A 81 3.35 5.57 7.45
C THR A 81 2.04 5.15 8.13
N PHE A 82 1.36 6.08 8.78
CA PHE A 82 0.09 5.79 9.46
C PHE A 82 -0.99 5.37 8.46
N TYR A 83 -1.08 6.07 7.33
CA TYR A 83 -2.02 5.70 6.27
C TYR A 83 -1.74 4.31 5.73
N ASN A 84 -0.47 3.97 5.52
CA ASN A 84 -0.08 2.65 5.02
C ASN A 84 -0.44 1.56 6.02
N VAL A 85 -0.19 1.77 7.30
CA VAL A 85 -0.56 0.81 8.36
C VAL A 85 -2.07 0.58 8.38
N ASP A 86 -2.86 1.65 8.31
CA ASP A 86 -4.32 1.56 8.28
C ASP A 86 -4.82 0.81 7.04
N PHE A 87 -4.21 1.07 5.89
CA PHE A 87 -4.58 0.38 4.64
C PHE A 87 -4.23 -1.12 4.70
N ILE A 88 -3.06 -1.45 5.22
CA ILE A 88 -2.64 -2.85 5.39
C ILE A 88 -3.61 -3.58 6.32
N ASP A 89 -3.99 -2.94 7.44
CA ASP A 89 -4.95 -3.50 8.39
C ASP A 89 -6.33 -3.72 7.74
N PHE A 90 -6.78 -2.75 6.95
CA PHE A 90 -8.01 -2.85 6.17
C PHE A 90 -8.00 -4.08 5.25
N CYS A 91 -6.90 -4.28 4.52
CA CYS A 91 -6.74 -5.43 3.63
C CYS A 91 -6.75 -6.76 4.41
N GLU A 92 -6.04 -6.83 5.52
CA GLU A 92 -6.01 -8.03 6.37
C GLU A 92 -7.40 -8.40 6.87
N LYS A 93 -8.18 -7.42 7.33
CA LYS A 93 -9.55 -7.62 7.80
C LYS A 93 -10.49 -8.11 6.69
N ASN A 94 -10.18 -7.82 5.46
CA ASN A 94 -10.96 -8.24 4.29
C ASN A 94 -10.36 -9.46 3.58
N ASN A 95 -9.41 -10.14 4.20
CA ASN A 95 -8.73 -11.33 3.64
C ASN A 95 -8.07 -11.06 2.29
N CYS A 96 -7.54 -9.84 2.11
CA CYS A 96 -6.83 -9.42 0.92
C CYS A 96 -5.35 -9.21 1.27
N LYS A 97 -4.46 -9.95 0.64
CA LYS A 97 -3.02 -9.83 0.89
C LYS A 97 -2.43 -8.71 0.03
N ILE A 98 -1.35 -8.09 0.51
CA ILE A 98 -0.59 -7.13 -0.28
C ILE A 98 0.76 -7.75 -0.61
N GLU A 99 1.05 -7.83 -1.91
CA GLU A 99 2.32 -8.33 -2.42
C GLU A 99 3.10 -7.18 -3.05
N SER A 100 4.32 -6.98 -2.59
CA SER A 100 5.22 -5.97 -3.16
C SER A 100 6.23 -6.63 -4.11
N MET A 101 6.37 -6.06 -5.30
CA MET A 101 7.31 -6.59 -6.31
C MET A 101 8.76 -6.51 -5.84
N ASP A 102 9.08 -5.57 -4.93
CA ASP A 102 10.44 -5.41 -4.40
C ASP A 102 10.81 -6.48 -3.36
N GLY A 103 9.90 -7.41 -3.07
CA GLY A 103 10.13 -8.49 -2.10
C GLY A 103 9.89 -8.10 -0.64
N THR A 104 9.45 -6.89 -0.35
CA THR A 104 9.14 -6.46 1.01
C THR A 104 8.00 -7.30 1.58
N ASP A 105 8.21 -7.85 2.78
CA ASP A 105 7.15 -8.50 3.55
C ASP A 105 6.28 -7.41 4.20
N ILE A 106 5.10 -7.20 3.65
CA ILE A 106 4.20 -6.11 4.06
C ILE A 106 3.68 -6.32 5.49
N THR A 107 3.36 -7.54 5.87
CA THR A 107 2.92 -7.85 7.24
C THR A 107 4.02 -7.56 8.26
N LEU A 108 5.24 -7.95 7.95
CA LEU A 108 6.40 -7.64 8.79
C LEU A 108 6.64 -6.14 8.90
N LEU A 109 6.52 -5.42 7.80
CA LEU A 109 6.66 -3.97 7.76
C LEU A 109 5.65 -3.29 8.68
N LYS A 110 4.39 -3.70 8.63
CA LYS A 110 3.34 -3.22 9.53
C LYS A 110 3.69 -3.46 10.99
N ASN A 111 4.15 -4.66 11.33
CA ASN A 111 4.53 -5.01 12.70
C ASN A 111 5.70 -4.16 13.21
N ILE A 112 6.68 -3.89 12.36
CA ILE A 112 7.81 -3.01 12.70
C ILE A 112 7.33 -1.60 13.00
N TYR A 113 6.44 -1.04 12.18
CA TYR A 113 5.88 0.30 12.39
C TYR A 113 5.07 0.38 13.69
N GLU A 114 4.25 -0.62 13.99
CA GLU A 114 3.47 -0.66 15.22
C GLU A 114 4.36 -0.70 16.46
N ARG A 115 5.43 -1.51 16.45
CA ARG A 115 6.40 -1.58 17.54
C ARG A 115 7.14 -0.25 17.72
N PHE A 116 7.52 0.39 16.63
CA PHE A 116 8.18 1.70 16.67
C PHE A 116 7.27 2.73 17.34
N ASN A 117 6.00 2.77 16.99
CA ASN A 117 5.03 3.71 17.57
C ASN A 117 4.81 3.44 19.06
N GLN A 118 4.74 2.20 19.49
CA GLN A 118 4.64 1.83 20.89
C GLN A 118 5.85 2.33 21.69
N LYS A 119 7.06 2.14 21.18
CA LYS A 119 8.30 2.60 21.81
C LYS A 119 8.34 4.12 21.92
N LYS A 120 7.88 4.80 20.89
CA LYS A 120 7.79 6.27 20.90
C LYS A 120 6.85 6.75 22.01
N GLU A 121 5.67 6.14 22.15
CA GLU A 121 4.71 6.48 23.19
C GLU A 121 5.27 6.22 24.60
N GLU A 122 5.93 5.09 24.80
CA GLU A 122 6.59 4.77 26.08
C GLU A 122 7.63 5.81 26.45
N ASN A 123 8.46 6.21 25.50
CA ASN A 123 9.49 7.23 25.69
C ASN A 123 8.87 8.60 26.04
N GLU A 124 7.79 8.97 25.38
CA GLU A 124 7.06 10.21 25.67
C GLU A 124 6.47 10.21 27.09
N ARG A 125 5.92 9.08 27.54
CA ARG A 125 5.43 8.91 28.92
C ARG A 125 6.54 9.10 29.94
N TRP A 126 7.72 8.53 29.71
CA TRP A 126 8.87 8.70 30.59
C TRP A 126 9.32 10.15 30.68
N ILE A 127 9.40 10.85 29.55
CA ILE A 127 9.75 12.27 29.50
C ILE A 127 8.76 13.10 30.31
N THR A 128 7.46 12.83 30.16
CA THR A 128 6.39 13.50 30.92
C THR A 128 6.56 13.28 32.42
N LYS A 129 6.82 12.05 32.86
CA LYS A 129 7.07 11.74 34.28
C LYS A 129 8.28 12.47 34.84
N LEU A 130 9.34 12.58 34.04
CA LEU A 130 10.53 13.32 34.46
C LEU A 130 10.27 14.81 34.60
N LYS A 131 9.40 15.39 33.78
CA LYS A 131 9.02 16.81 33.86
C LYS A 131 8.12 17.14 35.04
N GLU A 132 7.36 16.16 35.55
CA GLU A 132 6.48 16.32 36.71
C GLU A 132 7.25 16.33 38.06
N LYS A 133 8.50 15.91 38.02
CA LYS A 133 9.41 15.94 39.21
C LYS A 133 10.24 17.20 39.21
#